data_cebef9e9ff89da45d75b8ce8315c9b16
#
_entry.id   cebef9e9ff89da45d75b8ce8315c9b16
#
_cell.length_a   1.000
_cell.length_b   1.000
_cell.length_c   1.000
_cell.angle_alpha   90.00
_cell.angle_beta   90.00
_cell.angle_gamma   90.00
#
_symmetry.space_group_name_H-M   'P 1'
#
loop_
_entity.id
_entity.type
_entity.pdbx_description
1 polymer ?
#
loop_
_entity_poly.entity_id
_entity_poly.type
_entity_poly.pdbx_seq_one_letter_code
_entity_poly.pdbx_strand_id
1 'polypeptide(L)'
;LDIGEALVAGGTLPIGPDENPFISQKLDVEDRFHGGCVHIVASVQTDLFSLAERARFENTIFTRDIRANRMGIKLDFEGAPFQTSNQLKILSEIIVPGDIQMTGDGRPFVLMPECQSTGGYPRIGTVLPSELPKIAQAGLDATIRFKFLSLEQALEYQHQYTERVSQLSDRLHPLLQDPYKMKNLLSFQLIGGVVSAFDAGDTNQ
;
A
#
# COMPACT_ATOMS: atom_id res chain seq x y z
N LEU A 1 9.01 -21.00 15.49
CA LEU A 1 7.87 -20.10 15.33
C LEU A 1 6.64 -21.00 15.26
N ASP A 2 5.87 -21.01 16.33
CA ASP A 2 4.58 -21.70 16.36
C ASP A 2 3.59 -20.79 15.64
N ILE A 3 3.45 -21.01 14.35
CA ILE A 3 2.43 -20.34 13.54
C ILE A 3 1.16 -21.13 13.83
N GLY A 4 0.31 -20.61 14.70
CA GLY A 4 -0.92 -21.25 15.13
C GLY A 4 -1.78 -21.76 13.97
N GLU A 5 -2.72 -22.63 14.25
CA GLU A 5 -3.67 -23.16 13.28
C GLU A 5 -4.54 -22.04 12.70
N ALA A 6 -5.04 -22.25 11.47
CA ALA A 6 -5.96 -21.31 10.84
C ALA A 6 -7.23 -21.16 11.70
N LEU A 7 -7.69 -19.92 11.84
CA LEU A 7 -8.93 -19.62 12.58
C LEU A 7 -10.12 -20.29 11.89
N VAL A 8 -10.92 -20.99 12.69
CA VAL A 8 -12.16 -21.63 12.24
C VAL A 8 -13.36 -21.00 12.91
N ALA A 9 -14.52 -21.10 12.28
CA ALA A 9 -15.77 -20.62 12.89
C ALA A 9 -16.02 -21.33 14.22
N GLY A 10 -16.31 -20.57 15.29
CA GLY A 10 -16.46 -21.06 16.65
C GLY A 10 -15.14 -21.22 17.44
N GLY A 11 -14.00 -20.90 16.83
CA GLY A 11 -12.71 -20.86 17.50
C GLY A 11 -12.62 -19.73 18.53
N THR A 12 -11.81 -19.93 19.59
CA THR A 12 -11.58 -18.93 20.62
C THR A 12 -10.21 -18.30 20.44
N LEU A 13 -10.17 -16.95 20.42
CA LEU A 13 -8.94 -16.19 20.44
C LEU A 13 -8.72 -15.63 21.86
N PRO A 14 -7.56 -15.90 22.47
CA PRO A 14 -7.21 -15.23 23.73
C PRO A 14 -6.94 -13.75 23.41
N ILE A 15 -7.68 -12.86 24.06
CA ILE A 15 -7.47 -11.41 24.02
C ILE A 15 -7.13 -10.93 25.42
N GLY A 16 -6.19 -9.98 25.53
CA GLY A 16 -5.89 -9.32 26.77
C GLY A 16 -7.01 -8.37 27.23
N PRO A 17 -6.94 -7.83 28.44
CA PRO A 17 -7.87 -6.80 28.89
C PRO A 17 -7.75 -5.57 27.97
N ASP A 18 -8.88 -4.97 27.63
CA ASP A 18 -8.92 -3.69 26.95
C ASP A 18 -8.64 -2.57 27.94
N GLU A 19 -7.43 -2.03 27.91
CA GLU A 19 -7.02 -0.90 28.75
C GLU A 19 -7.32 0.46 28.11
N ASN A 20 -7.90 0.46 26.90
CA ASN A 20 -8.16 1.70 26.18
C ASN A 20 -9.51 2.31 26.61
N PRO A 21 -9.50 3.48 27.29
CA PRO A 21 -10.73 4.16 27.70
C PRO A 21 -11.51 4.74 26.52
N PHE A 22 -10.92 4.75 25.31
CA PHE A 22 -11.53 5.32 24.12
C PHE A 22 -12.10 4.23 23.22
N ILE A 23 -13.40 4.06 23.25
CA ILE A 23 -14.13 3.16 22.36
C ILE A 23 -14.26 3.85 21.00
N SER A 24 -13.71 3.21 19.95
CA SER A 24 -13.92 3.59 18.55
C SER A 24 -13.43 5.00 18.19
N GLN A 25 -12.20 5.08 17.74
CA GLN A 25 -11.60 6.28 17.14
C GLN A 25 -11.45 6.11 15.63
N LYS A 26 -11.57 7.21 14.91
CA LYS A 26 -11.32 7.31 13.48
C LYS A 26 -10.04 8.09 13.25
N LEU A 27 -9.21 7.59 12.35
CA LEU A 27 -8.06 8.30 11.82
C LEU A 27 -8.34 8.72 10.38
N ASP A 28 -8.17 10.00 10.07
CA ASP A 28 -8.19 10.46 8.69
C ASP A 28 -6.84 10.16 8.04
N VAL A 29 -6.86 9.18 7.13
CA VAL A 29 -5.69 8.72 6.39
C VAL A 29 -5.70 9.21 4.94
N GLU A 30 -4.51 9.39 4.38
CA GLU A 30 -4.37 9.68 2.96
C GLU A 30 -4.89 8.50 2.12
N ASP A 31 -5.50 8.82 1.00
CA ASP A 31 -5.92 7.82 0.03
C ASP A 31 -4.71 7.13 -0.60
N ARG A 32 -4.65 5.80 -0.45
CA ARG A 32 -3.59 4.94 -0.99
C ARG A 32 -4.10 3.92 -2.00
N PHE A 33 -5.41 3.85 -2.18
CA PHE A 33 -6.06 2.81 -2.99
C PHE A 33 -6.11 3.17 -4.47
N HIS A 34 -6.03 4.44 -4.79
CA HIS A 34 -6.08 4.94 -6.18
C HIS A 34 -4.69 5.10 -6.82
N GLY A 35 -3.63 4.66 -6.17
CA GLY A 35 -2.26 4.75 -6.70
C GLY A 35 -1.71 6.16 -6.67
N GLY A 36 -1.37 6.72 -7.83
CA GLY A 36 -0.82 8.06 -7.96
C GLY A 36 0.69 8.09 -8.20
N CYS A 37 1.34 9.18 -7.82
CA CYS A 37 2.78 9.34 -7.95
C CYS A 37 3.51 8.63 -6.81
N VAL A 38 4.49 7.81 -7.14
CA VAL A 38 5.35 7.05 -6.24
C VAL A 38 6.79 7.51 -6.42
N HIS A 39 7.41 7.93 -5.34
CA HIS A 39 8.79 8.40 -5.36
C HIS A 39 9.78 7.24 -5.23
N ILE A 40 10.84 7.33 -6.03
CA ILE A 40 11.90 6.33 -6.09
C ILE A 40 13.28 6.99 -6.08
N VAL A 41 14.28 6.24 -5.65
CA VAL A 41 15.70 6.64 -5.76
C VAL A 41 16.42 5.75 -6.76
N ALA A 42 17.52 6.25 -7.31
CA ALA A 42 18.38 5.45 -8.14
C ALA A 42 18.97 4.27 -7.34
N SER A 43 18.98 3.07 -7.93
CA SER A 43 19.70 1.91 -7.44
C SER A 43 21.12 1.90 -8.00
N VAL A 44 21.97 1.00 -7.51
CA VAL A 44 23.33 0.78 -8.05
C VAL A 44 23.32 0.29 -9.52
N GLN A 45 22.17 -0.16 -10.02
CA GLN A 45 22.02 -0.69 -11.38
C GLN A 45 21.21 0.22 -12.30
N THR A 46 20.74 1.38 -11.82
CA THR A 46 19.97 2.35 -12.61
C THR A 46 20.70 2.75 -13.89
N ASP A 47 22.04 2.81 -13.86
CA ASP A 47 22.87 3.17 -15.01
C ASP A 47 22.88 2.12 -16.13
N LEU A 48 22.37 0.92 -15.89
CA LEU A 48 22.14 -0.08 -16.94
C LEU A 48 20.98 0.32 -17.88
N PHE A 49 20.15 1.26 -17.45
CA PHE A 49 19.08 1.84 -18.25
C PHE A 49 19.53 3.17 -18.85
N SER A 50 19.36 3.34 -20.15
CA SER A 50 19.70 4.59 -20.80
C SER A 50 18.88 5.76 -20.23
N LEU A 51 19.37 6.99 -20.39
CA LEU A 51 18.61 8.18 -19.98
C LEU A 51 17.23 8.24 -20.62
N ALA A 52 17.10 7.80 -21.88
CA ALA A 52 15.83 7.72 -22.60
C ALA A 52 14.86 6.72 -21.93
N GLU A 53 15.36 5.54 -21.52
CA GLU A 53 14.54 4.53 -20.84
C GLU A 53 14.11 5.00 -19.44
N ARG A 54 14.98 5.68 -18.70
CA ARG A 54 14.62 6.28 -17.39
C ARG A 54 13.55 7.35 -17.54
N ALA A 55 13.72 8.27 -18.50
CA ALA A 55 12.71 9.29 -18.79
C ALA A 55 11.39 8.68 -19.26
N ARG A 56 11.45 7.62 -20.06
CA ARG A 56 10.25 6.88 -20.48
C ARG A 56 9.56 6.24 -19.27
N PHE A 57 10.33 5.66 -18.35
CA PHE A 57 9.79 5.04 -17.13
C PHE A 57 9.01 6.04 -16.27
N GLU A 58 9.51 7.27 -16.07
CA GLU A 58 8.80 8.31 -15.34
C GLU A 58 7.53 8.78 -16.04
N ASN A 59 7.51 8.76 -17.38
CA ASN A 59 6.35 9.18 -18.17
C ASN A 59 5.32 8.07 -18.44
N THR A 60 5.64 6.83 -18.09
CA THR A 60 4.76 5.69 -18.27
C THR A 60 3.73 5.61 -17.16
N ILE A 61 2.49 5.29 -17.54
CA ILE A 61 1.43 4.96 -16.60
C ILE A 61 1.40 3.44 -16.43
N PHE A 62 1.48 3.01 -15.18
CA PHE A 62 1.45 1.61 -14.82
C PHE A 62 0.14 1.26 -14.13
N THR A 63 -0.27 0.00 -14.27
CA THR A 63 -1.37 -0.62 -13.54
C THR A 63 -0.88 -1.88 -12.85
N ARG A 64 -1.54 -2.28 -11.80
CA ARG A 64 -1.17 -3.48 -11.04
C ARG A 64 -1.68 -4.74 -11.73
N ASP A 65 -0.81 -5.76 -11.93
CA ASP A 65 -1.23 -7.09 -12.37
C ASP A 65 -2.04 -7.79 -11.27
N ILE A 66 -3.09 -8.50 -11.66
CA ILE A 66 -3.97 -9.26 -10.76
C ILE A 66 -3.21 -10.34 -9.95
N ARG A 67 -2.08 -10.81 -10.43
CA ARG A 67 -1.24 -11.84 -9.79
C ARG A 67 -0.30 -11.32 -8.71
N ALA A 68 -0.47 -10.07 -8.29
CA ALA A 68 0.30 -9.48 -7.22
C ALA A 68 0.18 -10.29 -5.91
N ASN A 69 1.29 -10.44 -5.20
CA ASN A 69 1.36 -11.15 -3.94
C ASN A 69 2.35 -10.48 -2.98
N ARG A 70 2.59 -11.08 -1.80
CA ARG A 70 3.48 -10.54 -0.77
C ARG A 70 4.96 -10.56 -1.13
N MET A 71 5.37 -11.31 -2.15
CA MET A 71 6.75 -11.32 -2.64
C MET A 71 7.04 -10.18 -3.61
N GLY A 72 6.02 -9.78 -4.41
CA GLY A 72 6.18 -8.72 -5.38
C GLY A 72 4.94 -8.46 -6.23
N ILE A 73 4.95 -7.30 -6.85
CA ILE A 73 3.86 -6.78 -7.66
C ILE A 73 4.39 -6.50 -9.07
N LYS A 74 3.93 -7.29 -10.02
CA LYS A 74 4.16 -7.01 -11.43
C LYS A 74 3.30 -5.82 -11.85
N LEU A 75 3.89 -4.93 -12.63
CA LEU A 75 3.20 -3.79 -13.19
C LEU A 75 3.07 -3.95 -14.70
N ASP A 76 1.87 -3.71 -15.18
CA ASP A 76 1.55 -3.66 -16.60
C ASP A 76 1.49 -2.22 -17.11
N PHE A 77 1.78 -2.03 -18.39
CA PHE A 77 1.72 -0.75 -19.08
C PHE A 77 1.53 -0.97 -20.58
N GLU A 78 1.09 0.07 -21.27
CA GLU A 78 1.02 0.08 -22.72
C GLU A 78 2.35 0.50 -23.35
N GLY A 79 2.74 -0.16 -24.42
CA GLY A 79 3.95 0.17 -25.17
C GLY A 79 5.01 -0.92 -25.17
N ALA A 80 6.19 -0.58 -25.73
CA ALA A 80 7.29 -1.51 -25.89
C ALA A 80 7.92 -1.90 -24.53
N PRO A 81 8.41 -3.13 -24.37
CA PRO A 81 9.17 -3.55 -23.18
C PRO A 81 10.33 -2.62 -22.87
N PHE A 82 10.63 -2.43 -21.58
CA PHE A 82 11.83 -1.70 -21.18
C PHE A 82 13.09 -2.50 -21.48
N GLN A 83 14.12 -1.81 -21.91
CA GLN A 83 15.38 -2.42 -22.32
C GLN A 83 16.52 -2.00 -21.41
N THR A 84 17.46 -2.92 -21.22
CA THR A 84 18.71 -2.69 -20.48
C THR A 84 19.89 -3.04 -21.36
N SER A 85 21.01 -2.36 -21.14
CA SER A 85 22.23 -2.57 -21.93
C SER A 85 22.89 -3.94 -21.72
N ASN A 86 22.53 -4.70 -20.65
CA ASN A 86 23.22 -5.94 -20.26
C ASN A 86 22.30 -6.98 -19.60
N GLN A 87 21.15 -7.28 -20.17
CA GLN A 87 20.16 -8.22 -19.57
C GLN A 87 20.70 -9.61 -19.22
N LEU A 88 21.76 -10.07 -19.87
CA LEU A 88 22.24 -11.46 -19.78
C LEU A 88 23.48 -11.67 -18.88
N LYS A 89 24.00 -10.64 -18.21
CA LYS A 89 25.25 -10.72 -17.46
C LYS A 89 25.19 -10.21 -16.02
N ILE A 90 23.99 -10.06 -15.46
CA ILE A 90 23.87 -9.57 -14.09
C ILE A 90 24.01 -10.76 -13.15
N LEU A 91 25.04 -10.70 -12.29
CA LEU A 91 25.19 -11.63 -11.18
C LEU A 91 24.07 -11.37 -10.17
N SER A 92 23.62 -12.44 -9.50
CA SER A 92 22.68 -12.29 -8.40
C SER A 92 23.29 -11.43 -7.29
N GLU A 93 22.59 -10.39 -6.91
CA GLU A 93 22.95 -9.45 -5.84
C GLU A 93 21.90 -9.44 -4.75
N ILE A 94 22.23 -8.85 -3.61
CA ILE A 94 21.26 -8.60 -2.54
C ILE A 94 20.18 -7.67 -3.06
N ILE A 95 18.94 -8.05 -2.84
CA ILE A 95 17.73 -7.27 -3.17
C ILE A 95 16.96 -6.95 -1.89
N VAL A 96 16.21 -5.85 -1.93
CA VAL A 96 15.44 -5.37 -0.78
C VAL A 96 14.00 -5.04 -1.18
N PRO A 97 13.05 -5.04 -0.23
CA PRO A 97 11.71 -4.52 -0.50
C PRO A 97 11.76 -3.10 -1.05
N GLY A 98 10.95 -2.85 -2.08
CA GLY A 98 10.94 -1.58 -2.80
C GLY A 98 11.80 -1.57 -4.07
N ASP A 99 12.76 -2.48 -4.24
CA ASP A 99 13.50 -2.61 -5.50
C ASP A 99 12.55 -2.88 -6.67
N ILE A 100 12.76 -2.15 -7.77
CA ILE A 100 11.98 -2.31 -9.01
C ILE A 100 12.85 -3.09 -10.00
N GLN A 101 12.65 -4.38 -10.05
CA GLN A 101 13.32 -5.27 -10.98
C GLN A 101 12.67 -5.20 -12.36
N MET A 102 13.50 -5.18 -13.41
CA MET A 102 13.02 -5.32 -14.77
C MET A 102 13.15 -6.78 -15.20
N THR A 103 12.02 -7.46 -15.31
CA THR A 103 11.97 -8.88 -15.68
C THR A 103 12.38 -9.10 -17.14
N GLY A 104 12.66 -10.35 -17.54
CA GLY A 104 13.14 -10.66 -18.89
C GLY A 104 12.19 -10.27 -20.02
N ASP A 105 10.90 -10.09 -19.72
CA ASP A 105 9.88 -9.55 -20.64
C ASP A 105 9.82 -8.02 -20.63
N GLY A 106 10.76 -7.33 -19.97
CA GLY A 106 10.83 -5.87 -19.89
C GLY A 106 9.69 -5.22 -19.12
N ARG A 107 9.07 -5.95 -18.19
CA ARG A 107 8.02 -5.46 -17.28
C ARG A 107 8.59 -5.21 -15.90
N PRO A 108 8.22 -4.09 -15.23
CA PRO A 108 8.70 -3.82 -13.89
C PRO A 108 7.98 -4.71 -12.86
N PHE A 109 8.76 -5.15 -11.88
CA PHE A 109 8.32 -5.96 -10.76
C PHE A 109 8.81 -5.32 -9.47
N VAL A 110 7.90 -4.77 -8.66
CA VAL A 110 8.22 -4.12 -7.40
C VAL A 110 8.29 -5.17 -6.30
N LEU A 111 9.43 -5.29 -5.64
CA LEU A 111 9.62 -6.25 -4.56
C LEU A 111 8.88 -5.83 -3.30
N MET A 112 8.21 -6.78 -2.67
CA MET A 112 7.45 -6.62 -1.44
C MET A 112 8.18 -7.26 -0.23
N PRO A 113 7.70 -7.05 1.00
CA PRO A 113 8.41 -7.50 2.22
C PRO A 113 8.79 -8.99 2.29
N GLU A 114 8.11 -9.88 1.57
CA GLU A 114 8.43 -11.32 1.53
C GLU A 114 9.24 -11.71 0.29
N CYS A 115 9.90 -10.76 -0.37
CA CYS A 115 10.75 -11.06 -1.51
C CYS A 115 11.96 -11.91 -1.11
N GLN A 116 12.59 -12.49 -2.11
CA GLN A 116 13.84 -13.23 -1.94
C GLN A 116 14.96 -12.29 -1.45
N SER A 117 16.02 -12.85 -0.86
CA SER A 117 17.19 -12.08 -0.41
C SER A 117 18.17 -11.73 -1.52
N THR A 118 18.12 -12.47 -2.64
CA THR A 118 19.01 -12.26 -3.80
C THR A 118 18.22 -12.36 -5.10
N GLY A 119 18.62 -11.58 -6.11
CA GLY A 119 18.02 -11.58 -7.43
C GLY A 119 18.99 -11.16 -8.52
N GLY A 120 18.74 -11.63 -9.75
CA GLY A 120 19.59 -11.39 -10.93
C GLY A 120 18.94 -10.51 -12.00
N TYR A 121 17.80 -9.89 -11.73
CA TYR A 121 17.20 -8.93 -12.65
C TYR A 121 17.72 -7.51 -12.40
N PRO A 122 17.94 -6.72 -13.47
CA PRO A 122 18.36 -5.33 -13.32
C PRO A 122 17.30 -4.49 -12.59
N ARG A 123 17.78 -3.62 -11.70
CA ARG A 123 16.92 -2.73 -10.90
C ARG A 123 17.00 -1.31 -11.46
N ILE A 124 15.84 -0.78 -11.89
CA ILE A 124 15.77 0.59 -12.42
C ILE A 124 15.80 1.63 -11.30
N GLY A 125 15.35 1.28 -10.11
CA GLY A 125 15.29 2.15 -8.95
C GLY A 125 14.73 1.41 -7.74
N THR A 126 14.63 2.12 -6.62
CA THR A 126 14.06 1.58 -5.37
C THR A 126 13.00 2.55 -4.84
N VAL A 127 11.81 2.04 -4.55
CA VAL A 127 10.68 2.79 -3.98
C VAL A 127 11.02 3.21 -2.56
N LEU A 128 10.69 4.45 -2.19
CA LEU A 128 10.83 4.90 -0.81
C LEU A 128 9.97 4.05 0.13
N PRO A 129 10.48 3.68 1.32
CA PRO A 129 9.72 2.87 2.28
C PRO A 129 8.33 3.45 2.62
N SER A 130 8.23 4.77 2.74
CA SER A 130 6.98 5.49 2.99
C SER A 130 5.97 5.38 1.83
N GLU A 131 6.43 5.11 0.61
CA GLU A 131 5.61 5.06 -0.60
C GLU A 131 5.22 3.62 -0.99
N LEU A 132 5.91 2.61 -0.44
CA LEU A 132 5.64 1.21 -0.73
C LEU A 132 4.19 0.79 -0.43
N PRO A 133 3.53 1.30 0.64
CA PRO A 133 2.11 1.03 0.88
C PRO A 133 1.18 1.48 -0.25
N LYS A 134 1.51 2.54 -1.01
CA LYS A 134 0.70 2.97 -2.16
C LYS A 134 0.65 1.89 -3.24
N ILE A 135 1.78 1.25 -3.52
CA ILE A 135 1.85 0.14 -4.49
C ILE A 135 1.14 -1.10 -3.95
N ALA A 136 1.37 -1.42 -2.66
CA ALA A 136 0.78 -2.59 -2.03
C ALA A 136 -0.75 -2.54 -1.97
N GLN A 137 -1.31 -1.35 -1.75
CA GLN A 137 -2.74 -1.12 -1.52
C GLN A 137 -3.48 -0.59 -2.76
N ALA A 138 -2.77 -0.24 -3.84
CA ALA A 138 -3.38 0.19 -5.09
C ALA A 138 -4.40 -0.85 -5.59
N GLY A 139 -5.61 -0.41 -5.93
CA GLY A 139 -6.62 -1.23 -6.57
C GLY A 139 -6.20 -1.65 -7.99
N LEU A 140 -6.95 -2.56 -8.60
CA LEU A 140 -6.66 -3.03 -9.98
C LEU A 140 -6.82 -1.92 -11.02
N ASP A 141 -7.73 -0.96 -10.78
CA ASP A 141 -7.96 0.18 -11.67
C ASP A 141 -7.08 1.39 -11.34
N ALA A 142 -6.24 1.26 -10.31
CA ALA A 142 -5.37 2.34 -9.88
C ALA A 142 -4.23 2.55 -10.85
N THR A 143 -3.93 3.81 -11.14
CA THR A 143 -2.80 4.20 -11.98
C THR A 143 -1.60 4.59 -11.11
N ILE A 144 -0.43 4.10 -11.47
CA ILE A 144 0.83 4.36 -10.78
C ILE A 144 1.79 5.04 -11.73
N ARG A 145 2.47 6.08 -11.25
CA ARG A 145 3.59 6.72 -11.94
C ARG A 145 4.76 6.80 -11.00
N PHE A 146 5.97 6.67 -11.53
CA PHE A 146 7.18 6.81 -10.73
C PHE A 146 7.86 8.14 -10.99
N LYS A 147 8.50 8.67 -9.95
CA LYS A 147 9.31 9.87 -10.05
C LYS A 147 10.62 9.68 -9.30
N PHE A 148 11.74 9.90 -9.99
CA PHE A 148 13.05 9.88 -9.36
C PHE A 148 13.24 11.10 -8.46
N LEU A 149 13.74 10.86 -7.26
CA LEU A 149 14.25 11.88 -6.35
C LEU A 149 15.76 11.74 -6.20
N SER A 150 16.43 12.85 -5.93
CA SER A 150 17.81 12.79 -5.42
C SER A 150 17.80 12.16 -4.02
N LEU A 151 18.94 11.67 -3.57
CA LEU A 151 19.07 11.10 -2.23
C LEU A 151 18.68 12.12 -1.14
N GLU A 152 19.09 13.38 -1.31
CA GLU A 152 18.74 14.46 -0.37
C GLU A 152 17.23 14.70 -0.31
N GLN A 153 16.57 14.77 -1.47
CA GLN A 153 15.11 14.91 -1.54
C GLN A 153 14.38 13.71 -0.92
N ALA A 154 14.91 12.51 -1.14
CA ALA A 154 14.33 11.29 -0.58
C ALA A 154 14.46 11.23 0.94
N LEU A 155 15.60 11.65 1.50
CA LEU A 155 15.82 11.72 2.96
C LEU A 155 14.88 12.75 3.59
N GLU A 156 14.76 13.92 3.00
CA GLU A 156 13.82 14.95 3.48
C GLU A 156 12.37 14.45 3.44
N TYR A 157 11.98 13.81 2.34
CA TYR A 157 10.64 13.24 2.20
C TYR A 157 10.36 12.18 3.27
N GLN A 158 11.33 11.29 3.52
CA GLN A 158 11.22 10.24 4.52
C GLN A 158 11.16 10.81 5.95
N HIS A 159 11.93 11.86 6.21
CA HIS A 159 11.89 12.56 7.50
C HIS A 159 10.51 13.18 7.77
N GLN A 160 9.97 13.92 6.82
CA GLN A 160 8.63 14.50 6.92
C GLN A 160 7.53 13.42 7.09
N TYR A 161 7.69 12.27 6.43
CA TYR A 161 6.78 11.15 6.63
C TYR A 161 6.85 10.60 8.07
N THR A 162 8.06 10.41 8.59
CA THR A 162 8.28 9.93 9.97
C THR A 162 7.68 10.90 11.00
N GLU A 163 7.86 12.19 10.81
CA GLU A 163 7.23 13.22 11.67
C GLU A 163 5.69 13.13 11.62
N ARG A 164 5.11 13.02 10.42
CA ARG A 164 3.65 12.84 10.29
C ARG A 164 3.14 11.59 10.99
N VAL A 165 3.89 10.48 10.90
CA VAL A 165 3.54 9.23 11.59
C VAL A 165 3.61 9.39 13.11
N SER A 166 4.61 10.10 13.63
CA SER A 166 4.73 10.36 15.07
C SER A 166 3.59 11.20 15.65
N GLN A 167 2.93 12.00 14.81
CA GLN A 167 1.81 12.87 15.19
C GLN A 167 0.42 12.25 14.89
N LEU A 168 0.36 10.96 14.52
CA LEU A 168 -0.92 10.33 14.17
C LEU A 168 -1.92 10.31 15.35
N SER A 169 -1.44 10.19 16.59
CA SER A 169 -2.29 10.26 17.78
C SER A 169 -3.09 11.55 17.89
N ASP A 170 -2.53 12.67 17.41
CA ASP A 170 -3.15 13.99 17.47
C ASP A 170 -4.27 14.16 16.43
N ARG A 171 -4.35 13.23 15.49
CA ARG A 171 -5.35 13.20 14.41
C ARG A 171 -6.48 12.19 14.66
N LEU A 172 -6.52 11.61 15.83
CA LEU A 172 -7.59 10.70 16.21
C LEU A 172 -8.86 11.47 16.55
N HIS A 173 -9.97 11.08 15.96
CA HIS A 173 -11.28 11.63 16.22
C HIS A 173 -12.21 10.55 16.79
N PRO A 174 -13.06 10.87 17.77
CA PRO A 174 -14.09 9.92 18.22
C PRO A 174 -14.98 9.49 17.05
N LEU A 175 -15.15 8.18 16.86
CA LEU A 175 -16.07 7.64 15.86
C LEU A 175 -17.52 7.90 16.24
N LEU A 176 -17.82 7.84 17.54
CA LEU A 176 -19.13 8.14 18.07
C LEU A 176 -19.26 9.66 18.27
N GLN A 177 -20.17 10.26 17.54
CA GLN A 177 -20.54 11.65 17.73
C GLN A 177 -21.60 11.72 18.85
N ASP A 178 -21.43 12.66 19.77
CA ASP A 178 -22.45 12.96 20.78
C ASP A 178 -23.72 13.48 20.10
N PRO A 179 -24.86 12.78 20.22
CA PRO A 179 -26.10 13.17 19.58
C PRO A 179 -26.54 14.60 19.91
N TYR A 180 -26.21 15.09 21.11
CA TYR A 180 -26.54 16.46 21.54
C TYR A 180 -25.71 17.55 20.83
N LYS A 181 -24.59 17.17 20.21
CA LYS A 181 -23.71 18.06 19.44
C LYS A 181 -23.92 17.97 17.95
N MET A 182 -24.76 17.05 17.48
CA MET A 182 -25.04 16.86 16.05
C MET A 182 -25.98 17.92 15.52
N LYS A 183 -25.53 18.77 14.60
CA LYS A 183 -26.38 19.80 13.97
C LYS A 183 -27.46 19.21 13.06
N ASN A 184 -27.25 18.02 12.48
CA ASN A 184 -28.16 17.37 11.52
C ASN A 184 -28.51 15.95 11.95
N LEU A 185 -28.94 15.77 13.19
CA LEU A 185 -29.25 14.45 13.74
C LEU A 185 -30.27 13.67 12.87
N LEU A 186 -31.24 14.36 12.27
CA LEU A 186 -32.25 13.76 11.42
C LEU A 186 -31.72 13.24 10.07
N SER A 187 -30.51 13.63 9.66
CA SER A 187 -29.91 13.12 8.44
C SER A 187 -29.17 11.78 8.63
N PHE A 188 -29.05 11.34 9.88
CA PHE A 188 -28.40 10.06 10.20
C PHE A 188 -29.45 8.98 10.41
N GLN A 189 -29.28 7.83 9.77
CA GLN A 189 -30.09 6.65 10.04
C GLN A 189 -29.64 6.04 11.37
N LEU A 190 -30.33 6.36 12.44
CA LEU A 190 -29.98 5.91 13.80
C LEU A 190 -30.48 4.50 14.11
N ILE A 191 -31.36 3.95 13.26
CA ILE A 191 -31.89 2.59 13.41
C ILE A 191 -31.35 1.72 12.28
N GLY A 192 -30.52 0.76 12.64
CA GLY A 192 -30.02 -0.24 11.70
C GLY A 192 -31.02 -1.37 11.54
N GLY A 193 -31.96 -1.24 10.58
CA GLY A 193 -32.92 -2.28 10.25
C GLY A 193 -34.31 -1.72 9.87
N VAL A 194 -35.09 -2.57 9.25
CA VAL A 194 -36.52 -2.29 8.99
C VAL A 194 -37.31 -2.72 10.22
N VAL A 195 -37.90 -1.78 10.93
CA VAL A 195 -38.87 -2.09 12.00
C VAL A 195 -40.24 -2.24 11.35
N SER A 196 -40.76 -3.46 11.33
CA SER A 196 -42.13 -3.69 10.89
C SER A 196 -43.11 -3.29 12.00
N ALA A 197 -44.10 -2.49 11.66
CA ALA A 197 -45.19 -2.11 12.61
C ALA A 197 -46.02 -3.32 13.07
N PHE A 198 -45.82 -4.48 12.46
CA PHE A 198 -46.55 -5.72 12.79
C PHE A 198 -45.79 -6.64 13.76
N ASP A 199 -44.54 -6.33 14.12
CA ASP A 199 -43.78 -7.11 15.08
C ASP A 199 -44.00 -6.72 16.55
N ALA A 200 -44.91 -5.80 16.80
CA ALA A 200 -45.31 -5.43 18.16
C ALA A 200 -46.55 -6.21 18.60
N GLY A 201 -46.36 -7.48 18.93
CA GLY A 201 -47.39 -8.18 19.62
C GLY A 201 -47.54 -9.66 19.30
N ASP A 202 -46.74 -10.49 19.94
CA ASP A 202 -47.22 -11.78 20.45
C ASP A 202 -46.17 -12.32 21.47
N THR A 203 -46.11 -11.64 22.62
CA THR A 203 -45.60 -12.27 23.83
C THR A 203 -46.79 -12.55 24.72
N ASN A 204 -47.53 -13.63 24.40
CA ASN A 204 -48.35 -14.34 25.40
C ASN A 204 -48.84 -15.67 24.78
N GLN A 205 -48.12 -16.73 25.02
CA GLN A 205 -48.65 -18.00 25.50
C GLN A 205 -47.51 -18.90 25.89
#